data_9cf759cfe32ccdc67cc6cff9cb40a1ba
#
_entry.id   9cf759cfe32ccdc67cc6cff9cb40a1ba
#
_cell.length_a   1.000
_cell.length_b   1.000
_cell.length_c   1.000
_cell.angle_alpha   90.00
_cell.angle_beta   90.00
_cell.angle_gamma   90.00
#
_symmetry.space_group_name_H-M   'P 1'
#
loop_
_entity.id
_entity.type
_entity.pdbx_description
1 polymer ?
#
loop_
_entity_poly.entity_id
_entity_poly.type
_entity_poly.pdbx_seq_one_letter_code
_entity_poly.pdbx_strand_id
1 'polypeptide(L)'
;MISNLTIYIGIALGIIFQGEVALLGAGHLIYTGAVKFWNVALIATFLSTINGEIFFTLSKFGSKFILSDPQNLKEKLAKATNLMNRYKTFLLLFSRFVYGLRNLIPVAFGLSNITHFEFSILNFAGALIWAITFTSLGVISGNVVSNFIDLQRHQMMIFGIFLGIAFTIMMLKITKKGEQRNEAR
;
A
#
# COMPACT_ATOMS: atom_id res chain seq x y z
N MET A 1 7.63 28.46 -7.29
CA MET A 1 8.53 27.34 -7.60
C MET A 1 8.45 26.36 -6.46
N ILE A 2 7.68 25.26 -6.65
CA ILE A 2 7.58 24.19 -5.64
C ILE A 2 8.97 23.57 -5.53
N SER A 3 9.56 23.54 -4.34
CA SER A 3 10.89 22.95 -4.17
C SER A 3 10.78 21.44 -4.43
N ASN A 4 11.81 20.84 -5.03
CA ASN A 4 11.87 19.38 -5.26
C ASN A 4 11.59 18.60 -3.97
N LEU A 5 11.97 19.15 -2.81
CA LEU A 5 11.71 18.59 -1.49
C LEU A 5 10.21 18.44 -1.20
N THR A 6 9.39 19.43 -1.54
CA THR A 6 7.94 19.38 -1.31
C THR A 6 7.28 18.25 -2.12
N ILE A 7 7.74 18.03 -3.35
CA ILE A 7 7.25 16.94 -4.20
C ILE A 7 7.60 15.59 -3.56
N TYR A 8 8.84 15.38 -3.10
CA TYR A 8 9.24 14.14 -2.44
C TYR A 8 8.49 13.89 -1.13
N ILE A 9 8.20 14.94 -0.34
CA ILE A 9 7.37 14.83 0.87
C ILE A 9 5.94 14.40 0.50
N GLY A 10 5.36 15.00 -0.54
CA GLY A 10 4.03 14.61 -1.01
C GLY A 10 3.97 13.15 -1.46
N ILE A 11 4.98 12.69 -2.21
CA ILE A 11 5.12 11.28 -2.62
C ILE A 11 5.25 10.37 -1.38
N ALA A 12 6.09 10.74 -0.41
CA ALA A 12 6.30 9.97 0.81
C ALA A 12 5.01 9.80 1.62
N LEU A 13 4.26 10.89 1.81
CA LEU A 13 2.95 10.85 2.45
C LEU A 13 1.98 9.97 1.66
N GLY A 14 1.91 10.12 0.34
CA GLY A 14 1.08 9.28 -0.51
C GLY A 14 1.40 7.79 -0.38
N ILE A 15 2.69 7.42 -0.28
CA ILE A 15 3.13 6.03 -0.10
C ILE A 15 2.64 5.45 1.24
N ILE A 16 2.61 6.25 2.30
CA ILE A 16 2.12 5.80 3.61
C ILE A 16 0.63 5.45 3.55
N PHE A 17 -0.19 6.26 2.86
CA PHE A 17 -1.63 6.04 2.77
C PHE A 17 -2.01 5.01 1.70
N GLN A 18 -1.54 5.19 0.47
CA GLN A 18 -1.84 4.34 -0.69
C GLN A 18 -0.60 4.19 -1.57
N GLY A 19 0.31 3.31 -1.19
CA GLY A 19 1.62 3.16 -1.83
C GLY A 19 1.55 2.90 -3.33
N GLU A 20 0.67 2.02 -3.79
CA GLU A 20 0.53 1.64 -5.20
C GLU A 20 0.10 2.84 -6.05
N VAL A 21 -0.95 3.55 -5.60
CA VAL A 21 -1.48 4.73 -6.31
C VAL A 21 -0.47 5.87 -6.31
N ALA A 22 0.21 6.07 -5.18
CA ALA A 22 1.24 7.10 -5.06
C ALA A 22 2.43 6.84 -6.01
N LEU A 23 2.87 5.58 -6.14
CA LEU A 23 3.96 5.21 -7.05
C LEU A 23 3.56 5.32 -8.51
N LEU A 24 2.33 4.94 -8.87
CA LEU A 24 1.80 5.14 -10.21
C LEU A 24 1.73 6.64 -10.55
N GLY A 25 1.25 7.48 -9.63
CA GLY A 25 1.23 8.94 -9.80
C GLY A 25 2.64 9.56 -9.87
N ALA A 26 3.57 9.10 -9.03
CA ALA A 26 4.97 9.53 -9.06
C ALA A 26 5.65 9.16 -10.38
N GLY A 27 5.22 8.08 -11.03
CA GLY A 27 5.71 7.67 -12.35
C GLY A 27 5.50 8.74 -13.43
N HIS A 28 4.38 9.44 -13.41
CA HIS A 28 4.15 10.58 -14.29
C HIS A 28 5.14 11.73 -14.00
N LEU A 29 5.42 12.02 -12.73
CA LEU A 29 6.41 13.04 -12.34
C LEU A 29 7.84 12.65 -12.74
N ILE A 30 8.16 11.36 -12.75
CA ILE A 30 9.43 10.83 -13.26
C ILE A 30 9.49 11.02 -14.77
N TYR A 31 8.43 10.68 -15.48
CA TYR A 31 8.34 10.81 -16.94
C TYR A 31 8.54 12.27 -17.40
N THR A 32 7.95 13.22 -16.68
CA THR A 32 8.12 14.66 -16.94
C THR A 32 9.46 15.23 -16.45
N GLY A 33 10.32 14.41 -15.81
CA GLY A 33 11.62 14.83 -15.31
C GLY A 33 11.59 15.63 -14.01
N ALA A 34 10.42 15.77 -13.36
CA ALA A 34 10.28 16.51 -12.11
C ALA A 34 10.97 15.83 -10.92
N VAL A 35 11.05 14.51 -10.93
CA VAL A 35 11.71 13.69 -9.89
C VAL A 35 12.51 12.53 -10.51
N LYS A 36 13.50 12.02 -9.77
CA LYS A 36 14.33 10.91 -10.22
C LYS A 36 13.76 9.56 -9.81
N PHE A 37 13.78 8.58 -10.72
CA PHE A 37 13.28 7.22 -10.50
C PHE A 37 13.84 6.60 -9.21
N TRP A 38 15.16 6.57 -9.07
CA TRP A 38 15.82 5.93 -7.93
C TRP A 38 15.48 6.58 -6.60
N ASN A 39 15.31 7.91 -6.57
CA ASN A 39 14.91 8.59 -5.34
C ASN A 39 13.52 8.15 -4.88
N VAL A 40 12.56 8.07 -5.83
CA VAL A 40 11.20 7.60 -5.53
C VAL A 40 11.20 6.13 -5.09
N ALA A 41 11.90 5.26 -5.83
CA ALA A 41 11.99 3.84 -5.52
C ALA A 41 12.65 3.58 -4.16
N LEU A 42 13.72 4.30 -3.81
CA LEU A 42 14.38 4.18 -2.51
C LEU A 42 13.48 4.68 -1.36
N ILE A 43 12.86 5.85 -1.51
CA ILE A 43 11.91 6.37 -0.51
C ILE A 43 10.79 5.34 -0.26
N ALA A 44 10.21 4.79 -1.33
CA ALA A 44 9.17 3.78 -1.23
C ALA A 44 9.66 2.49 -0.54
N THR A 45 10.86 2.04 -0.87
CA THR A 45 11.48 0.86 -0.25
C THR A 45 11.65 1.07 1.25
N PHE A 46 12.25 2.19 1.66
CA PHE A 46 12.50 2.46 3.08
C PHE A 46 11.20 2.61 3.88
N LEU A 47 10.25 3.42 3.40
CA LEU A 47 8.97 3.61 4.09
C LEU A 47 8.19 2.30 4.21
N SER A 48 8.17 1.51 3.13
CA SER A 48 7.48 0.22 3.12
C SER A 48 8.17 -0.80 4.04
N THR A 49 9.50 -0.79 4.10
CA THR A 49 10.27 -1.65 5.02
C THR A 49 9.98 -1.28 6.47
N ILE A 50 10.05 0.01 6.81
CA ILE A 50 9.75 0.51 8.17
C ILE A 50 8.34 0.10 8.59
N ASN A 51 7.35 0.26 7.70
CA ASN A 51 5.98 -0.16 7.98
C ASN A 51 5.89 -1.66 8.32
N GLY A 52 6.54 -2.53 7.55
CA GLY A 52 6.59 -3.97 7.84
C GLY A 52 7.29 -4.29 9.17
N GLU A 53 8.40 -3.59 9.48
CA GLU A 53 9.12 -3.76 10.76
C GLU A 53 8.27 -3.36 11.97
N ILE A 54 7.49 -2.28 11.84
CA ILE A 54 6.57 -1.85 12.90
C ILE A 54 5.54 -2.94 13.19
N PHE A 55 4.86 -3.47 12.16
CA PHE A 55 3.84 -4.52 12.35
C PHE A 55 4.44 -5.82 12.89
N PHE A 56 5.60 -6.24 12.37
CA PHE A 56 6.32 -7.41 12.88
C PHE A 56 6.68 -7.25 14.35
N THR A 57 7.28 -6.12 14.71
CA THR A 57 7.75 -5.85 16.07
C THR A 57 6.59 -5.74 17.05
N LEU A 58 5.53 -5.01 16.69
CA LEU A 58 4.32 -4.89 17.51
C LEU A 58 3.69 -6.25 17.78
N SER A 59 3.58 -7.12 16.76
CA SER A 59 3.00 -8.44 16.94
C SER A 59 3.90 -9.36 17.76
N LYS A 60 5.22 -9.28 17.59
CA LYS A 60 6.19 -10.08 18.35
C LYS A 60 6.16 -9.75 19.84
N PHE A 61 6.09 -8.47 20.19
CA PHE A 61 5.97 -8.05 21.60
C PHE A 61 4.55 -8.23 22.14
N GLY A 62 3.53 -7.94 21.33
CA GLY A 62 2.11 -8.07 21.71
C GLY A 62 1.67 -9.52 21.92
N SER A 63 2.36 -10.50 21.34
CA SER A 63 2.07 -11.92 21.52
C SER A 63 2.09 -12.36 22.99
N LYS A 64 2.93 -11.74 23.81
CA LYS A 64 3.02 -11.99 25.26
C LYS A 64 1.75 -11.57 26.01
N PHE A 65 0.97 -10.61 25.48
CA PHE A 65 -0.27 -10.11 26.08
C PHE A 65 -1.53 -10.79 25.52
N ILE A 66 -1.49 -11.25 24.27
CA ILE A 66 -2.66 -11.80 23.54
C ILE A 66 -2.81 -13.31 23.79
N LEU A 67 -1.74 -14.01 24.16
CA LEU A 67 -1.71 -15.45 24.34
C LEU A 67 -2.09 -15.88 25.76
N SER A 68 -3.28 -15.50 26.22
CA SER A 68 -3.78 -15.88 27.57
C SER A 68 -4.31 -17.33 27.64
N ASP A 69 -4.52 -18.03 26.52
CA ASP A 69 -4.97 -19.44 26.49
C ASP A 69 -4.10 -20.31 25.58
N PRO A 70 -3.24 -21.19 26.18
CA PRO A 70 -2.07 -21.70 25.46
C PRO A 70 -2.30 -22.95 24.59
N GLN A 71 -3.28 -23.80 24.83
CA GLN A 71 -3.25 -25.16 24.23
C GLN A 71 -3.90 -25.26 22.85
N ASN A 72 -5.12 -24.76 22.66
CA ASN A 72 -5.83 -24.85 21.37
C ASN A 72 -5.26 -23.90 20.29
N LEU A 73 -4.70 -22.78 20.73
CA LEU A 73 -4.11 -21.78 19.82
C LEU A 73 -2.71 -22.24 19.35
N LYS A 74 -1.94 -22.94 20.19
CA LYS A 74 -0.62 -23.49 19.83
C LYS A 74 -0.68 -24.50 18.70
N GLU A 75 -1.66 -25.40 18.65
CA GLU A 75 -1.78 -26.37 17.55
C GLU A 75 -2.17 -25.72 16.22
N LYS A 76 -3.11 -24.76 16.25
CA LYS A 76 -3.50 -24.00 15.05
C LYS A 76 -2.36 -23.14 14.55
N LEU A 77 -1.64 -22.49 15.46
CA LEU A 77 -0.44 -21.70 15.15
C LEU A 77 0.70 -22.60 14.66
N ALA A 78 0.91 -23.79 15.21
CA ALA A 78 1.96 -24.70 14.75
C ALA A 78 1.78 -25.13 13.29
N LYS A 79 0.55 -25.47 12.89
CA LYS A 79 0.24 -25.79 11.48
C LYS A 79 0.47 -24.60 10.55
N ALA A 80 -0.02 -23.41 10.95
CA ALA A 80 0.18 -22.17 10.21
C ALA A 80 1.67 -21.80 10.14
N THR A 81 2.41 -21.93 11.23
CA THR A 81 3.85 -21.65 11.32
C THR A 81 4.66 -22.57 10.43
N ASN A 82 4.32 -23.88 10.37
CA ASN A 82 4.98 -24.82 9.47
C ASN A 82 4.78 -24.45 7.99
N LEU A 83 3.55 -24.08 7.61
CA LEU A 83 3.25 -23.61 6.25
C LEU A 83 3.98 -22.28 5.94
N MET A 84 3.98 -21.34 6.89
CA MET A 84 4.69 -20.08 6.77
C MET A 84 6.20 -20.29 6.64
N ASN A 85 6.80 -21.17 7.44
CA ASN A 85 8.23 -21.48 7.36
C ASN A 85 8.60 -22.13 6.02
N ARG A 86 7.74 -22.97 5.47
CA ARG A 86 7.95 -23.60 4.15
C ARG A 86 7.93 -22.59 3.01
N TYR A 87 7.05 -21.59 3.07
CA TYR A 87 6.85 -20.59 2.02
C TYR A 87 7.30 -19.18 2.42
N LYS A 88 8.08 -19.04 3.49
CA LYS A 88 8.45 -17.75 4.09
C LYS A 88 8.98 -16.73 3.08
N THR A 89 9.91 -17.15 2.24
CA THR A 89 10.53 -16.28 1.24
C THR A 89 9.50 -15.78 0.23
N PHE A 90 8.67 -16.68 -0.29
CA PHE A 90 7.61 -16.32 -1.23
C PHE A 90 6.58 -15.37 -0.59
N LEU A 91 6.11 -15.71 0.60
CA LEU A 91 5.12 -14.90 1.33
C LEU A 91 5.65 -13.49 1.62
N LEU A 92 6.89 -13.35 2.12
CA LEU A 92 7.47 -12.05 2.44
C LEU A 92 7.78 -11.22 1.20
N LEU A 93 8.24 -11.83 0.09
CA LEU A 93 8.53 -11.12 -1.14
C LEU A 93 7.24 -10.65 -1.85
N PHE A 94 6.22 -11.51 -1.92
CA PHE A 94 5.05 -11.28 -2.76
C PHE A 94 3.82 -10.75 -2.01
N SER A 95 3.79 -10.79 -0.68
CA SER A 95 2.66 -10.28 0.12
C SER A 95 2.29 -8.81 -0.18
N ARG A 96 3.27 -8.02 -0.61
CA ARG A 96 3.08 -6.60 -0.92
C ARG A 96 2.28 -6.33 -2.19
N PHE A 97 2.20 -7.33 -3.08
CA PHE A 97 1.43 -7.25 -4.33
C PHE A 97 -0.06 -7.54 -4.13
N VAL A 98 -0.42 -8.12 -2.97
CA VAL A 98 -1.81 -8.42 -2.63
C VAL A 98 -2.29 -7.46 -1.57
N TYR A 99 -3.29 -6.65 -1.93
CA TYR A 99 -3.88 -5.67 -1.02
C TYR A 99 -4.39 -6.35 0.26
N GLY A 100 -4.01 -5.80 1.41
CA GLY A 100 -4.34 -6.36 2.73
C GLY A 100 -3.30 -7.35 3.27
N LEU A 101 -2.65 -8.16 2.45
CA LEU A 101 -1.64 -9.12 2.91
C LEU A 101 -0.35 -8.42 3.35
N ARG A 102 -0.04 -7.25 2.81
CA ARG A 102 1.18 -6.50 3.15
C ARG A 102 1.33 -6.16 4.63
N ASN A 103 0.20 -6.00 5.36
CA ASN A 103 0.21 -5.74 6.81
C ASN A 103 -0.02 -7.01 7.62
N LEU A 104 -0.81 -7.96 7.10
CA LEU A 104 -1.13 -9.22 7.77
C LEU A 104 0.07 -10.16 7.84
N ILE A 105 0.86 -10.26 6.78
CA ILE A 105 2.01 -11.16 6.72
C ILE A 105 3.09 -10.77 7.73
N PRO A 106 3.53 -9.50 7.87
CA PRO A 106 4.45 -9.11 8.94
C PRO A 106 3.92 -9.43 10.35
N VAL A 107 2.63 -9.21 10.60
CA VAL A 107 2.00 -9.58 11.88
C VAL A 107 2.07 -11.09 12.12
N ALA A 108 1.72 -11.89 11.13
CA ALA A 108 1.76 -13.35 11.24
C ALA A 108 3.19 -13.86 11.49
N PHE A 109 4.19 -13.30 10.80
CA PHE A 109 5.60 -13.65 11.03
C PHE A 109 6.12 -13.17 12.39
N GLY A 110 5.64 -12.05 12.92
CA GLY A 110 5.97 -11.61 14.26
C GLY A 110 5.50 -12.58 15.36
N LEU A 111 4.41 -13.32 15.10
CA LEU A 111 3.91 -14.39 15.97
C LEU A 111 4.63 -15.74 15.77
N SER A 112 5.46 -15.85 14.73
CA SER A 112 6.22 -17.07 14.41
C SER A 112 7.62 -17.05 15.02
N ASN A 113 8.38 -18.16 14.85
CA ASN A 113 9.74 -18.30 15.36
C ASN A 113 10.83 -17.74 14.42
N ILE A 114 10.46 -16.93 13.42
CA ILE A 114 11.46 -16.32 12.53
C ILE A 114 12.35 -15.35 13.30
N THR A 115 13.63 -15.30 12.94
CA THR A 115 14.55 -14.31 13.54
C THR A 115 14.24 -12.92 12.97
N HIS A 116 14.48 -11.88 13.77
CA HIS A 116 14.26 -10.49 13.33
C HIS A 116 15.11 -10.16 12.11
N PHE A 117 16.36 -10.61 12.11
CA PHE A 117 17.30 -10.39 11.02
C PHE A 117 16.84 -11.02 9.70
N GLU A 118 16.37 -12.28 9.74
CA GLU A 118 15.85 -12.97 8.55
C GLU A 118 14.60 -12.29 8.00
N PHE A 119 13.69 -11.89 8.90
CA PHE A 119 12.51 -11.11 8.51
C PHE A 119 12.90 -9.80 7.83
N SER A 120 13.81 -9.01 8.43
CA SER A 120 14.21 -7.69 7.92
C SER A 120 14.82 -7.76 6.52
N ILE A 121 15.67 -8.76 6.26
CA ILE A 121 16.27 -8.95 4.92
C ILE A 121 15.19 -9.25 3.88
N LEU A 122 14.32 -10.20 4.16
CA LEU A 122 13.25 -10.59 3.22
C LEU A 122 12.22 -9.49 3.05
N ASN A 123 11.87 -8.77 4.13
CA ASN A 123 11.01 -7.62 4.13
C ASN A 123 11.55 -6.48 3.25
N PHE A 124 12.85 -6.16 3.40
CA PHE A 124 13.53 -5.17 2.58
C PHE A 124 13.58 -5.58 1.10
N ALA A 125 13.96 -6.83 0.81
CA ALA A 125 13.99 -7.35 -0.56
C ALA A 125 12.61 -7.29 -1.23
N GLY A 126 11.55 -7.71 -0.52
CA GLY A 126 10.16 -7.60 -1.00
C GLY A 126 9.73 -6.17 -1.24
N ALA A 127 10.10 -5.24 -0.34
CA ALA A 127 9.83 -3.82 -0.50
C ALA A 127 10.52 -3.22 -1.72
N LEU A 128 11.77 -3.60 -1.96
CA LEU A 128 12.56 -3.16 -3.11
C LEU A 128 11.95 -3.63 -4.43
N ILE A 129 11.63 -4.91 -4.54
CA ILE A 129 11.00 -5.48 -5.74
C ILE A 129 9.66 -4.79 -6.01
N TRP A 130 8.83 -4.63 -4.98
CA TRP A 130 7.55 -3.95 -5.08
C TRP A 130 7.70 -2.49 -5.51
N ALA A 131 8.62 -1.73 -4.88
CA ALA A 131 8.83 -0.32 -5.20
C ALA A 131 9.32 -0.13 -6.64
N ILE A 132 10.30 -0.93 -7.10
CA ILE A 132 10.80 -0.88 -8.49
C ILE A 132 9.66 -1.22 -9.45
N THR A 133 8.90 -2.28 -9.19
CA THR A 133 7.81 -2.72 -10.07
C THR A 133 6.75 -1.63 -10.22
N PHE A 134 6.22 -1.09 -9.12
CA PHE A 134 5.17 -0.06 -9.21
C PHE A 134 5.67 1.28 -9.72
N THR A 135 6.90 1.66 -9.40
CA THR A 135 7.52 2.86 -9.98
C THR A 135 7.71 2.71 -11.49
N SER A 136 8.17 1.55 -11.95
CA SER A 136 8.33 1.27 -13.40
C SER A 136 6.99 1.27 -14.12
N LEU A 137 5.98 0.60 -13.56
CA LEU A 137 4.61 0.64 -14.09
C LEU A 137 4.06 2.07 -14.14
N GLY A 138 4.35 2.87 -13.11
CA GLY A 138 3.97 4.27 -13.08
C GLY A 138 4.61 5.11 -14.20
N VAL A 139 5.90 4.88 -14.50
CA VAL A 139 6.58 5.57 -15.62
C VAL A 139 5.97 5.16 -16.95
N ILE A 140 5.73 3.86 -17.16
CA ILE A 140 5.10 3.35 -18.40
C ILE A 140 3.69 3.94 -18.55
N SER A 141 2.89 3.91 -17.48
CA SER A 141 1.54 4.50 -17.46
C SER A 141 1.59 6.01 -17.67
N GLY A 142 2.57 6.72 -17.10
CA GLY A 142 2.77 8.15 -17.29
C GLY A 142 3.03 8.52 -18.75
N ASN A 143 3.80 7.71 -19.47
CA ASN A 143 4.02 7.87 -20.90
C ASN A 143 2.72 7.68 -21.70
N VAL A 144 1.95 6.64 -21.38
CA VAL A 144 0.65 6.39 -22.04
C VAL A 144 -0.32 7.53 -21.75
N VAL A 145 -0.43 7.95 -20.50
CA VAL A 145 -1.32 9.05 -20.07
C VAL A 145 -0.93 10.37 -20.73
N SER A 146 0.36 10.72 -20.83
CA SER A 146 0.79 11.95 -21.51
C SER A 146 0.45 11.94 -22.99
N ASN A 147 0.63 10.81 -23.68
CA ASN A 147 0.25 10.66 -25.09
C ASN A 147 -1.27 10.73 -25.30
N PHE A 148 -2.08 10.28 -24.31
CA PHE A 148 -3.54 10.40 -24.34
C PHE A 148 -4.03 11.80 -23.93
N ILE A 149 -3.34 12.49 -23.02
CA ILE A 149 -3.71 13.86 -22.60
C ILE A 149 -3.55 14.86 -23.74
N ASP A 150 -2.52 14.72 -24.57
CA ASP A 150 -2.33 15.56 -25.75
C ASP A 150 -3.42 15.34 -26.81
N LEU A 151 -3.99 14.12 -26.89
CA LEU A 151 -5.11 13.84 -27.79
C LEU A 151 -6.50 14.19 -27.24
N GLN A 152 -6.69 14.29 -25.90
CA GLN A 152 -8.04 14.34 -25.32
C GLN A 152 -8.20 15.27 -24.12
N ARG A 153 -7.60 16.45 -24.15
CA ARG A 153 -7.78 17.48 -23.11
C ARG A 153 -9.27 17.76 -22.76
N HIS A 154 -10.18 17.53 -23.69
CA HIS A 154 -11.63 17.71 -23.50
C HIS A 154 -12.34 16.51 -22.87
N GLN A 155 -11.90 15.29 -23.10
CA GLN A 155 -12.61 14.09 -22.59
C GLN A 155 -12.33 13.81 -21.10
N MET A 156 -11.14 14.16 -20.58
CA MET A 156 -10.87 14.00 -19.15
C MET A 156 -11.62 15.00 -18.26
N MET A 157 -11.88 16.22 -18.77
CA MET A 157 -12.77 17.16 -18.08
C MET A 157 -14.20 16.61 -18.02
N ILE A 158 -14.69 16.02 -19.09
CA ILE A 158 -16.02 15.40 -19.14
C ILE A 158 -16.12 14.22 -18.16
N PHE A 159 -15.10 13.37 -18.09
CA PHE A 159 -15.07 12.24 -17.15
C PHE A 159 -14.99 12.68 -15.68
N GLY A 160 -14.18 13.70 -15.38
CA GLY A 160 -14.12 14.31 -14.05
C GLY A 160 -15.43 14.96 -13.62
N ILE A 161 -16.11 15.65 -14.54
CA ILE A 161 -17.44 16.24 -14.32
C ILE A 161 -18.48 15.12 -14.10
N PHE A 162 -18.43 14.03 -14.88
CA PHE A 162 -19.33 12.89 -14.73
C PHE A 162 -19.17 12.18 -13.38
N LEU A 163 -17.93 11.97 -12.93
CA LEU A 163 -17.63 11.44 -11.59
C LEU A 163 -18.10 12.39 -10.48
N GLY A 164 -17.91 13.69 -10.65
CA GLY A 164 -18.38 14.70 -9.70
C GLY A 164 -19.91 14.72 -9.59
N ILE A 165 -20.61 14.65 -10.73
CA ILE A 165 -22.08 14.57 -10.77
C ILE A 165 -22.57 13.27 -10.15
N ALA A 166 -21.96 12.12 -10.47
CA ALA A 166 -22.32 10.83 -9.91
C ALA A 166 -22.13 10.80 -8.37
N PHE A 167 -21.03 11.38 -7.89
CA PHE A 167 -20.76 11.51 -6.45
C PHE A 167 -21.80 12.42 -5.76
N THR A 168 -22.16 13.55 -6.39
CA THR A 168 -23.17 14.48 -5.87
C THR A 168 -24.55 13.83 -5.81
N ILE A 169 -24.96 13.10 -6.85
CA ILE A 169 -26.23 12.36 -6.89
C ILE A 169 -26.25 11.26 -5.81
N MET A 170 -25.13 10.56 -5.61
CA MET A 170 -25.00 9.52 -4.59
C MET A 170 -25.16 10.14 -3.17
N MET A 171 -24.51 11.28 -2.93
CA MET A 171 -24.63 12.01 -1.65
C MET A 171 -26.06 12.52 -1.40
N LEU A 172 -26.72 13.06 -2.42
CA LEU A 172 -28.11 13.51 -2.31
C LEU A 172 -29.09 12.35 -2.03
N LYS A 173 -28.85 11.15 -2.59
CA LYS A 173 -29.65 9.95 -2.30
C LYS A 173 -29.46 9.46 -0.86
N ILE A 174 -28.24 9.54 -0.33
CA ILE A 174 -27.92 9.13 1.03
C ILE A 174 -28.59 10.08 2.05
N THR A 175 -28.54 11.39 1.80
CA THR A 175 -29.21 12.40 2.66
C THR A 175 -30.71 12.26 2.65
N LYS A 176 -31.36 12.10 1.49
CA LYS A 176 -32.82 11.89 1.42
C LYS A 176 -33.27 10.60 2.13
N LYS A 177 -32.48 9.54 2.07
CA LYS A 177 -32.79 8.28 2.77
C LYS A 177 -32.64 8.39 4.29
N GLY A 178 -31.80 9.31 4.76
CA GLY A 178 -31.65 9.65 6.19
C GLY A 178 -32.86 10.43 6.73
N GLU A 179 -33.40 11.37 5.96
CA GLU A 179 -34.59 12.16 6.34
C GLU A 179 -35.85 11.29 6.45
N GLN A 180 -36.11 10.43 5.46
CA GLN A 180 -37.27 9.52 5.48
C GLN A 180 -37.24 8.52 6.64
N ARG A 181 -36.07 8.20 7.17
CA ARG A 181 -35.94 7.30 8.32
C ARG A 181 -36.21 8.00 9.67
N ASN A 182 -36.01 9.31 9.70
CA ASN A 182 -36.30 10.12 10.90
C ASN A 182 -37.78 10.53 11.00
N GLU A 183 -38.50 10.65 9.88
CA GLU A 183 -39.97 10.94 9.88
C GLU A 183 -40.82 9.69 10.20
N ALA A 184 -40.22 8.48 10.08
CA ALA A 184 -40.91 7.20 10.39
C ALA A 184 -40.70 6.68 11.81
N ARG A 185 -40.12 7.51 12.70
CA ARG A 185 -39.93 7.23 14.14
C ARG A 185 -40.72 8.19 14.98
#